data_d363b1bb97fea895b865e095943e2564
#
_entry.id   d363b1bb97fea895b865e095943e2564
#
_cell.length_a   1.000
_cell.length_b   1.000
_cell.length_c   1.000
_cell.angle_alpha   90.00
_cell.angle_beta   90.00
_cell.angle_gamma   90.00
#
_symmetry.space_group_name_H-M   'P 1'
#
loop_
_entity.id
_entity.type
_entity.pdbx_description
1 polymer ?
#
loop_
_entity_poly.entity_id
_entity_poly.type
_entity_poly.pdbx_seq_one_letter_code
_entity_poly.pdbx_strand_id
1 'polypeptide(L)'
;MLKQVIIINNKLDMSAGKMAAQACHASLGAFEAADSAVKEDWQEQGQKKVIVKAENLGELKNQADDLEIANFLVKDAGLTELEPGTITALGLGPDQEEEIDKITGDLSLL
;
A
#
# COMPACT_ATOMS: atom_id res chain seq x y z
N MET A 1 -10.57 -10.07 -10.71
CA MET A 1 -10.45 -8.63 -10.89
C MET A 1 -9.20 -8.11 -10.20
N LEU A 2 -8.60 -7.07 -10.73
CA LEU A 2 -7.39 -6.47 -10.15
C LEU A 2 -7.75 -5.38 -9.15
N LYS A 3 -6.95 -5.26 -8.10
CA LYS A 3 -7.06 -4.14 -7.15
C LYS A 3 -5.70 -3.78 -6.59
N GLN A 4 -5.63 -2.62 -6.00
CA GLN A 4 -4.52 -2.16 -5.21
C GLN A 4 -5.00 -1.92 -3.79
N VAL A 5 -4.22 -2.35 -2.81
CA VAL A 5 -4.53 -2.08 -1.40
C VAL A 5 -3.43 -1.22 -0.82
N ILE A 6 -3.82 -0.19 -0.10
CA ILE A 6 -2.90 0.70 0.58
C ILE A 6 -3.11 0.52 2.07
N ILE A 7 -2.05 0.23 2.80
CA ILE A 7 -2.10 -0.01 4.24
C ILE A 7 -1.45 1.17 4.95
N ILE A 8 -2.23 1.84 5.79
CA ILE A 8 -1.74 2.97 6.59
C ILE A 8 -1.32 2.45 7.97
N ASN A 9 -0.17 2.91 8.44
CA ASN A 9 0.32 2.56 9.77
C ASN A 9 -0.50 3.31 10.83
N ASN A 10 -1.47 2.61 11.46
CA ASN A 10 -2.35 3.24 12.44
C ASN A 10 -1.76 3.30 13.84
N LYS A 11 -0.50 2.89 14.02
CA LYS A 11 0.25 3.12 15.26
C LYS A 11 0.66 4.60 15.38
N LEU A 12 0.71 5.30 14.24
CA LEU A 12 1.14 6.70 14.18
C LEU A 12 -0.06 7.65 14.28
N ASP A 13 0.16 8.78 14.92
CA ASP A 13 -0.84 9.84 14.99
C ASP A 13 -0.57 10.85 13.88
N MET A 14 -1.08 10.55 12.69
CA MET A 14 -0.89 11.40 11.52
C MET A 14 -2.16 12.21 11.23
N SER A 15 -1.99 13.45 10.80
CA SER A 15 -3.09 14.27 10.29
C SER A 15 -3.72 13.62 9.05
N ALA A 16 -4.94 13.99 8.74
CA ALA A 16 -5.63 13.48 7.55
C ALA A 16 -4.85 13.79 6.27
N GLY A 17 -4.32 15.01 6.16
CA GLY A 17 -3.51 15.39 5.01
C GLY A 17 -2.25 14.57 4.90
N LYS A 18 -1.59 14.30 6.02
CA LYS A 18 -0.37 13.47 6.03
C LYS A 18 -0.68 12.04 5.58
N MET A 19 -1.77 11.46 6.11
CA MET A 19 -2.19 10.11 5.69
C MET A 19 -2.49 10.05 4.20
N ALA A 20 -3.18 11.06 3.68
CA ALA A 20 -3.51 11.12 2.25
C ALA A 20 -2.25 11.18 1.40
N ALA A 21 -1.28 11.99 1.78
CA ALA A 21 -0.01 12.10 1.04
C ALA A 21 0.75 10.78 1.06
N GLN A 22 0.82 10.12 2.22
CA GLN A 22 1.51 8.84 2.34
C GLN A 22 0.81 7.76 1.53
N ALA A 23 -0.53 7.76 1.48
CA ALA A 23 -1.28 6.84 0.65
C ALA A 23 -0.99 7.05 -0.84
N CYS A 24 -0.86 8.29 -1.27
CA CYS A 24 -0.52 8.61 -2.65
C CYS A 24 0.88 8.09 -3.01
N HIS A 25 1.86 8.26 -2.12
CA HIS A 25 3.21 7.72 -2.34
C HIS A 25 3.18 6.20 -2.44
N ALA A 26 2.43 5.53 -1.55
CA ALA A 26 2.32 4.08 -1.57
C ALA A 26 1.69 3.58 -2.86
N SER A 27 0.63 4.25 -3.31
CA SER A 27 -0.08 3.89 -4.53
C SER A 27 0.83 3.99 -5.76
N LEU A 28 1.52 5.10 -5.90
CA LEU A 28 2.40 5.32 -7.04
C LEU A 28 3.58 4.34 -7.03
N GLY A 29 4.22 4.16 -5.88
CA GLY A 29 5.38 3.27 -5.79
C GLY A 29 5.03 1.82 -6.10
N ALA A 30 3.91 1.33 -5.58
CA ALA A 30 3.47 -0.03 -5.86
C ALA A 30 3.07 -0.20 -7.33
N PHE A 31 2.40 0.79 -7.90
CA PHE A 31 2.05 0.80 -9.31
C PHE A 31 3.30 0.66 -10.19
N GLU A 32 4.33 1.46 -9.90
CA GLU A 32 5.57 1.43 -10.66
C GLU A 32 6.29 0.08 -10.57
N ALA A 33 6.11 -0.64 -9.48
CA ALA A 33 6.72 -1.97 -9.28
C ALA A 33 5.96 -3.09 -9.97
N ALA A 34 4.75 -2.84 -10.47
CA ALA A 34 3.92 -3.88 -11.09
C ALA A 34 4.30 -4.10 -12.56
N ASP A 35 3.94 -5.28 -13.10
CA ASP A 35 4.16 -5.59 -14.51
C ASP A 35 3.34 -4.69 -15.43
N SER A 36 3.88 -4.37 -16.59
CA SER A 36 3.22 -3.48 -17.56
C SER A 36 1.81 -3.93 -17.95
N ALA A 37 1.61 -5.22 -18.20
CA ALA A 37 0.32 -5.77 -18.57
C ALA A 37 -0.71 -5.62 -17.45
N VAL A 38 -0.28 -5.86 -16.20
CA VAL A 38 -1.14 -5.71 -15.03
C VAL A 38 -1.52 -4.25 -14.80
N LYS A 39 -0.57 -3.34 -14.96
CA LYS A 39 -0.83 -1.90 -14.86
C LYS A 39 -1.90 -1.46 -15.84
N GLU A 40 -1.76 -1.86 -17.09
CA GLU A 40 -2.69 -1.48 -18.16
C GLU A 40 -4.09 -2.02 -17.89
N ASP A 41 -4.19 -3.29 -17.53
CA ASP A 41 -5.48 -3.91 -17.23
C ASP A 41 -6.16 -3.26 -16.03
N TRP A 42 -5.39 -2.97 -14.97
CA TRP A 42 -5.93 -2.32 -13.78
C TRP A 42 -6.46 -0.92 -14.10
N GLN A 43 -5.71 -0.16 -14.91
CA GLN A 43 -6.17 1.16 -15.34
C GLN A 43 -7.45 1.09 -16.14
N GLU A 44 -7.56 0.12 -17.04
CA GLU A 44 -8.77 -0.09 -17.83
C GLU A 44 -9.96 -0.52 -16.98
N GLN A 45 -9.71 -1.27 -15.91
CA GLN A 45 -10.74 -1.71 -14.96
C GLN A 45 -11.20 -0.62 -14.01
N GLY A 46 -10.60 0.57 -14.05
CA GLY A 46 -11.01 1.70 -13.22
C GLY A 46 -10.13 1.94 -11.99
N GLN A 47 -8.98 1.29 -11.88
CA GLN A 47 -8.00 1.54 -10.82
C GLN A 47 -8.56 1.34 -9.41
N LYS A 48 -9.22 0.21 -9.18
CA LYS A 48 -9.79 -0.09 -7.85
C LYS A 48 -8.73 -0.01 -6.76
N LYS A 49 -8.99 0.79 -5.73
CA LYS A 49 -8.12 0.94 -4.56
C LYS A 49 -8.93 0.73 -3.29
N VAL A 50 -8.32 0.06 -2.32
CA VAL A 50 -8.91 -0.11 -1.00
C VAL A 50 -7.86 0.32 0.03
N ILE A 51 -8.26 1.15 0.98
CA ILE A 51 -7.34 1.67 1.99
C ILE A 51 -7.70 1.08 3.34
N VAL A 52 -6.73 0.39 3.94
CA VAL A 52 -6.89 -0.30 5.22
C VAL A 52 -5.85 0.19 6.21
N LYS A 53 -5.92 -0.29 7.44
CA LYS A 53 -4.98 0.08 8.49
C LYS A 53 -4.39 -1.16 9.17
N ALA A 54 -3.15 -1.04 9.63
CA ALA A 54 -2.46 -2.08 10.38
C ALA A 54 -1.27 -1.48 11.09
N GLU A 55 -0.62 -2.27 11.97
CA GLU A 55 0.55 -1.79 12.73
C GLU A 55 1.84 -2.49 12.32
N ASN A 56 1.75 -3.63 11.65
CA ASN A 56 2.89 -4.50 11.34
C ASN A 56 3.27 -4.45 9.85
N LEU A 57 3.48 -3.26 9.32
CA LEU A 57 3.70 -3.06 7.89
C LEU A 57 4.94 -3.77 7.33
N GLY A 58 6.01 -3.85 8.11
CA GLY A 58 7.20 -4.56 7.68
C GLY A 58 6.96 -6.05 7.47
N GLU A 59 6.19 -6.66 8.37
CA GLU A 59 5.82 -8.08 8.26
C GLU A 59 4.90 -8.30 7.05
N LEU A 60 3.95 -7.40 6.83
CA LEU A 60 3.05 -7.49 5.68
C LEU A 60 3.81 -7.34 4.36
N LYS A 61 4.84 -6.48 4.34
CA LYS A 61 5.71 -6.36 3.16
C LYS A 61 6.41 -7.69 2.88
N ASN A 62 6.93 -8.35 3.90
CA ASN A 62 7.60 -9.64 3.73
C ASN A 62 6.64 -10.67 3.14
N GLN A 63 5.38 -10.69 3.57
CA GLN A 63 4.37 -11.57 3.01
C GLN A 63 4.11 -11.27 1.53
N ALA A 64 4.07 -9.97 1.18
CA ALA A 64 3.88 -9.57 -0.22
C ALA A 64 5.05 -10.01 -1.09
N ASP A 65 6.28 -9.86 -0.58
CA ASP A 65 7.48 -10.31 -1.30
C ASP A 65 7.45 -11.82 -1.52
N ASP A 66 7.05 -12.59 -0.51
CA ASP A 66 6.96 -14.05 -0.61
C ASP A 66 5.94 -14.49 -1.67
N LEU A 67 4.85 -13.75 -1.82
CA LEU A 67 3.82 -14.03 -2.82
C LEU A 67 4.11 -13.36 -4.17
N GLU A 68 5.23 -12.66 -4.28
CA GLU A 68 5.64 -11.93 -5.48
C GLU A 68 4.60 -10.90 -5.91
N ILE A 69 3.95 -10.25 -4.94
CA ILE A 69 3.02 -9.15 -5.18
C ILE A 69 3.81 -7.85 -5.23
N ALA A 70 3.61 -7.05 -6.28
CA ALA A 70 4.22 -5.74 -6.40
C ALA A 70 3.88 -4.91 -5.16
N ASN A 71 4.87 -4.28 -4.56
CA ASN A 71 4.64 -3.52 -3.33
C ASN A 71 5.65 -2.39 -3.18
N PHE A 72 5.32 -1.44 -2.32
CA PHE A 72 6.21 -0.31 -2.03
C PHE A 72 5.98 0.16 -0.60
N LEU A 73 7.05 0.15 0.18
CA LEU A 73 7.03 0.60 1.58
C LEU A 73 7.42 2.07 1.64
N VAL A 74 6.55 2.90 2.21
CA VAL A 74 6.79 4.34 2.32
C VAL A 74 7.43 4.65 3.66
N LYS A 75 8.57 5.38 3.60
CA LYS A 75 9.24 5.89 4.78
C LYS A 75 9.20 7.41 4.74
N ASP A 76 8.91 8.03 5.89
CA ASP A 76 8.87 9.48 5.97
C ASP A 76 10.28 10.06 5.86
N ALA A 77 10.41 11.15 5.12
CA ALA A 77 11.70 11.83 4.94
C ALA A 77 12.09 12.69 6.15
N GLY A 78 11.20 12.88 7.11
CA GLY A 78 11.45 13.71 8.29
C GLY A 78 11.29 15.20 8.03
N LEU A 79 10.57 15.55 6.96
CA LEU A 79 10.35 16.96 6.59
C LEU A 79 9.04 17.50 7.15
N THR A 80 8.27 16.66 7.84
CA THR A 80 6.95 17.00 8.35
C THR A 80 6.85 16.65 9.85
N GLU A 81 5.77 16.04 10.26
CA GLU A 81 5.46 15.76 11.67
C GLU A 81 6.08 14.47 12.24
N LEU A 82 6.79 13.70 11.42
CA LEU A 82 7.37 12.41 11.83
C LEU A 82 8.89 12.39 11.76
N GLU A 83 9.50 11.50 12.54
CA GLU A 83 10.94 11.26 12.49
C GLU A 83 11.36 10.67 11.14
N PRO A 84 12.57 11.01 10.64
CA PRO A 84 13.06 10.42 9.40
C PRO A 84 13.09 8.89 9.45
N GLY A 85 12.65 8.27 8.36
CA GLY A 85 12.67 6.82 8.23
C GLY A 85 11.50 6.09 8.87
N THR A 86 10.55 6.82 9.48
CA THR A 86 9.34 6.21 10.03
C THR A 86 8.52 5.57 8.92
N ILE A 87 8.15 4.31 9.09
CA ILE A 87 7.31 3.60 8.11
C ILE A 87 5.87 4.09 8.26
N THR A 88 5.30 4.64 7.20
CA THR A 88 3.98 5.27 7.24
C THR A 88 2.91 4.52 6.48
N ALA A 89 3.26 3.87 5.37
CA ALA A 89 2.31 3.20 4.52
C ALA A 89 2.98 2.10 3.71
N LEU A 90 2.16 1.17 3.22
CA LEU A 90 2.61 0.09 2.34
C LEU A 90 1.57 -0.05 1.22
N GLY A 91 2.01 0.04 -0.04
CA GLY A 91 1.14 -0.23 -1.18
C GLY A 91 1.35 -1.64 -1.68
N LEU A 92 0.25 -2.33 -1.98
CA LEU A 92 0.25 -3.69 -2.56
C LEU A 92 -0.52 -3.69 -3.87
N GLY A 93 0.11 -4.15 -4.93
CA GLY A 93 -0.54 -4.26 -6.23
C GLY A 93 -0.42 -3.00 -7.09
N PRO A 94 -1.11 -3.00 -8.25
CA PRO A 94 -2.23 -3.88 -8.59
C PRO A 94 -1.85 -5.34 -8.78
N ASP A 95 -2.74 -6.23 -8.35
CA ASP A 95 -2.63 -7.67 -8.52
C ASP A 95 -4.03 -8.27 -8.38
N GLN A 96 -4.16 -9.57 -8.58
CA GLN A 96 -5.42 -10.28 -8.43
C GLN A 96 -5.96 -10.13 -7.00
N GLU A 97 -7.25 -9.84 -6.87
CA GLU A 97 -7.89 -9.65 -5.56
C GLU A 97 -7.65 -10.84 -4.64
N GLU A 98 -7.76 -12.06 -5.17
CA GLU A 98 -7.58 -13.27 -4.38
C GLU A 98 -6.20 -13.37 -3.75
N GLU A 99 -5.16 -12.92 -4.49
CA GLU A 99 -3.80 -12.96 -3.98
C GLU A 99 -3.57 -11.90 -2.90
N ILE A 100 -4.03 -10.69 -3.16
CA ILE A 100 -3.89 -9.60 -2.18
C ILE A 100 -4.69 -9.91 -0.91
N ASP A 101 -5.87 -10.52 -1.04
CA ASP A 101 -6.71 -10.87 0.11
C ASP A 101 -6.04 -11.85 1.08
N LYS A 102 -5.10 -12.65 0.62
CA LYS A 102 -4.33 -13.53 1.50
C LYS A 102 -3.57 -12.73 2.56
N ILE A 103 -3.22 -11.49 2.26
CA ILE A 103 -2.46 -10.61 3.16
C ILE A 103 -3.39 -9.64 3.90
N THR A 104 -4.33 -9.03 3.19
CA THR A 104 -5.10 -7.89 3.71
C THR A 104 -6.57 -8.17 3.94
N GLY A 105 -7.05 -9.38 3.63
CA GLY A 105 -8.47 -9.69 3.72
C GLY A 105 -9.09 -9.51 5.10
N ASP A 106 -8.29 -9.64 6.16
CA ASP A 106 -8.76 -9.51 7.55
C ASP A 106 -8.54 -8.11 8.13
N LEU A 107 -7.92 -7.20 7.39
CA LEU A 107 -7.61 -5.87 7.90
C LEU A 107 -8.83 -4.95 7.83
N SER A 108 -8.92 -4.05 8.80
CA SER A 108 -10.02 -3.08 8.86
C SER A 108 -9.80 -1.92 7.91
N LEU A 109 -10.88 -1.39 7.38
CA LEU A 109 -10.81 -0.17 6.57
C LEU A 109 -10.32 1.00 7.42
N LEU A 110 -9.59 1.90 6.79
CA LEU A 110 -9.08 3.09 7.46
C LEU A 110 -10.19 4.01 7.95
#